data_8dadefbda1e4f13f106f17ee9c686d8b
#
_entry.id   8dadefbda1e4f13f106f17ee9c686d8b
#
_cell.length_a   1.000
_cell.length_b   1.000
_cell.length_c   1.000
_cell.angle_alpha   90.00
_cell.angle_beta   90.00
_cell.angle_gamma   90.00
#
_symmetry.space_group_name_H-M   'P 1'
#
loop_
_entity.id
_entity.type
_entity.pdbx_description
1 polymer ?
#
loop_
_entity_poly.entity_id
_entity_poly.type
_entity_poly.pdbx_seq_one_letter_code
_entity_poly.pdbx_strand_id
1 'polypeptide(L)'
;MMRRRLLVSAFAVFFGLVPAGPAASSSNQIAVSVDRTAIATSLGHKFSIRSRIANTGGSAATALVAHLNVLSLRPDVYLDPEDWSSHRTRYLPAIPAGGSVTITWRMQAVNAGSIAVFIAVLPQSGDPRPPATGPTVHVSIARRKTLNSGGILPLALGIPALLATLSMGLRMRRRASH
;
A
#
# COMPACT_ATOMS: atom_id res chain seq x y z
N MET A 1 15.11 45.50 86.77
CA MET A 1 14.02 44.98 85.93
C MET A 1 14.45 44.99 84.45
N MET A 2 14.83 43.86 83.94
CA MET A 2 15.46 43.72 82.61
C MET A 2 14.46 43.02 81.67
N ARG A 3 13.90 43.80 80.72
CA ARG A 3 12.93 43.25 79.73
C ARG A 3 13.71 42.63 78.60
N ARG A 4 13.67 41.28 78.48
CA ARG A 4 14.16 40.52 77.33
C ARG A 4 13.15 40.65 76.17
N ARG A 5 13.59 41.21 75.04
CA ARG A 5 12.85 41.23 73.79
C ARG A 5 13.16 39.93 73.01
N LEU A 6 12.15 39.11 72.80
CA LEU A 6 12.21 37.96 71.91
C LEU A 6 12.08 38.47 70.46
N LEU A 7 13.11 38.22 69.68
CA LEU A 7 13.07 38.36 68.22
C LEU A 7 12.53 37.04 67.59
N VAL A 8 11.34 37.09 66.98
CA VAL A 8 10.77 35.99 66.22
C VAL A 8 11.22 36.20 64.73
N SER A 9 12.17 35.38 64.31
CA SER A 9 12.55 35.33 62.88
C SER A 9 11.54 34.51 62.13
N ALA A 10 10.76 35.17 61.20
CA ALA A 10 9.88 34.49 60.23
C ALA A 10 10.73 34.00 59.10
N PHE A 11 10.82 32.69 58.93
CA PHE A 11 11.46 32.04 57.78
C PHE A 11 10.39 31.90 56.66
N ALA A 12 10.44 32.74 55.61
CA ALA A 12 9.60 32.65 54.47
C ALA A 12 10.15 31.56 53.53
N VAL A 13 9.47 30.41 53.43
CA VAL A 13 9.75 29.37 52.44
C VAL A 13 9.15 29.78 51.11
N PHE A 14 10.00 30.19 50.17
CA PHE A 14 9.62 30.48 48.81
C PHE A 14 9.49 29.13 48.05
N PHE A 15 8.26 28.64 47.86
CA PHE A 15 7.98 27.54 46.95
C PHE A 15 8.05 28.10 45.54
N GLY A 16 9.19 27.87 44.87
CA GLY A 16 9.35 28.19 43.45
C GLY A 16 8.46 27.30 42.59
N LEU A 17 7.41 27.88 42.00
CA LEU A 17 6.59 27.24 40.97
C LEU A 17 7.47 27.08 39.71
N VAL A 18 7.98 25.88 39.46
CA VAL A 18 8.65 25.56 38.19
C VAL A 18 7.56 25.47 37.17
N PRO A 19 7.52 26.33 36.12
CA PRO A 19 6.56 26.20 35.04
C PRO A 19 6.84 24.86 34.33
N ALA A 20 5.85 23.95 34.28
CA ALA A 20 5.89 22.79 33.45
C ALA A 20 5.97 23.29 31.99
N GLY A 21 7.12 23.12 31.36
CA GLY A 21 7.30 23.39 29.93
C GLY A 21 6.26 22.59 29.10
N PRO A 22 5.82 23.11 27.97
CA PRO A 22 4.89 22.37 27.10
C PRO A 22 5.50 21.00 26.79
N ALA A 23 4.77 19.93 27.12
CA ALA A 23 5.13 18.59 26.71
C ALA A 23 5.31 18.62 25.20
N ALA A 24 6.54 18.44 24.72
CA ALA A 24 6.83 18.33 23.30
C ALA A 24 5.99 17.16 22.77
N SER A 25 4.95 17.47 22.01
CA SER A 25 4.20 16.47 21.27
C SER A 25 5.22 15.68 20.45
N SER A 26 5.34 14.39 20.71
CA SER A 26 6.20 13.50 19.92
C SER A 26 5.63 13.45 18.50
N SER A 27 5.99 14.43 17.67
CA SER A 27 5.67 14.42 16.25
C SER A 27 6.23 13.14 15.68
N ASN A 28 5.42 12.43 14.89
CA ASN A 28 5.85 11.21 14.25
C ASN A 28 7.13 11.50 13.47
N GLN A 29 8.25 10.94 13.95
CA GLN A 29 9.58 11.21 13.41
C GLN A 29 9.81 10.49 12.06
N ILE A 30 8.87 9.64 11.65
CA ILE A 30 8.92 8.94 10.37
C ILE A 30 7.83 9.51 9.46
N ALA A 31 8.26 10.02 8.32
CA ALA A 31 7.37 10.48 7.25
C ALA A 31 7.42 9.49 6.08
N VAL A 32 6.25 9.14 5.54
CA VAL A 32 6.12 8.24 4.40
C VAL A 32 5.47 9.01 3.25
N SER A 33 6.10 8.99 2.09
CA SER A 33 5.55 9.56 0.86
C SER A 33 5.61 8.55 -0.28
N VAL A 34 4.82 8.77 -1.33
CA VAL A 34 4.76 7.91 -2.51
C VAL A 34 4.97 8.74 -3.78
N ASP A 35 5.44 8.10 -4.85
CA ASP A 35 5.72 8.77 -6.13
C ASP A 35 4.43 9.14 -6.89
N ARG A 36 3.30 8.52 -6.56
CA ARG A 36 1.98 8.79 -7.16
C ARG A 36 0.85 8.36 -6.25
N THR A 37 -0.30 9.00 -6.37
CA THR A 37 -1.50 8.70 -5.58
C THR A 37 -2.62 8.06 -6.41
N ALA A 38 -2.45 7.94 -7.74
CA ALA A 38 -3.40 7.30 -8.64
C ALA A 38 -2.68 6.47 -9.69
N ILE A 39 -3.21 5.28 -9.98
CA ILE A 39 -2.73 4.36 -11.01
C ILE A 39 -3.94 3.81 -11.76
N ALA A 40 -3.88 3.85 -13.10
CA ALA A 40 -4.80 3.12 -13.97
C ALA A 40 -4.05 1.97 -14.63
N THR A 41 -4.59 0.75 -14.53
CA THR A 41 -3.99 -0.45 -15.11
C THR A 41 -5.06 -1.45 -15.54
N SER A 42 -4.68 -2.62 -16.03
CA SER A 42 -5.57 -3.68 -16.43
C SER A 42 -5.24 -4.98 -15.71
N LEU A 43 -6.22 -5.86 -15.59
CA LEU A 43 -6.08 -7.17 -14.98
C LEU A 43 -4.91 -7.95 -15.58
N GLY A 44 -4.06 -8.52 -14.72
CA GLY A 44 -2.85 -9.27 -15.07
C GLY A 44 -1.61 -8.42 -15.31
N HIS A 45 -1.72 -7.09 -15.42
CA HIS A 45 -0.57 -6.23 -15.64
C HIS A 45 0.24 -6.02 -14.36
N LYS A 46 1.56 -5.95 -14.52
CA LYS A 46 2.51 -5.60 -13.46
C LYS A 46 2.70 -4.09 -13.41
N PHE A 47 2.79 -3.55 -12.21
CA PHE A 47 3.08 -2.15 -11.95
C PHE A 47 3.93 -1.99 -10.70
N SER A 48 4.40 -0.79 -10.43
CA SER A 48 5.17 -0.51 -9.21
C SER A 48 4.81 0.83 -8.61
N ILE A 49 5.00 0.92 -7.29
CA ILE A 49 4.89 2.13 -6.50
C ILE A 49 6.23 2.33 -5.81
N ARG A 50 6.75 3.55 -5.79
CA ARG A 50 7.90 3.93 -4.98
C ARG A 50 7.45 4.70 -3.76
N SER A 51 7.89 4.25 -2.58
CA SER A 51 7.73 4.98 -1.33
C SER A 51 9.07 5.49 -0.86
N ARG A 52 9.08 6.72 -0.33
CA ARG A 52 10.21 7.29 0.39
C ARG A 52 9.84 7.37 1.87
N ILE A 53 10.66 6.78 2.70
CA ILE A 53 10.53 6.77 4.16
C ILE A 53 11.65 7.67 4.69
N ALA A 54 11.28 8.79 5.28
CA ALA A 54 12.19 9.79 5.79
C ALA A 54 12.16 9.85 7.31
N ASN A 55 13.32 9.92 7.92
CA ASN A 55 13.46 10.19 9.34
C ASN A 55 13.59 11.70 9.54
N THR A 56 12.56 12.35 10.06
CA THR A 56 12.54 13.79 10.37
C THR A 56 12.96 14.10 11.79
N GLY A 57 13.32 13.07 12.57
CA GLY A 57 13.79 13.20 13.94
C GLY A 57 15.28 13.57 14.03
N GLY A 58 15.71 13.92 15.24
CA GLY A 58 17.10 14.31 15.54
C GLY A 58 18.07 13.16 15.82
N SER A 59 17.58 11.90 15.84
CA SER A 59 18.39 10.70 16.07
C SER A 59 18.12 9.65 15.00
N ALA A 60 19.03 8.68 14.85
CA ALA A 60 18.84 7.60 13.90
C ALA A 60 17.60 6.74 14.25
N ALA A 61 16.80 6.43 13.26
CA ALA A 61 15.67 5.52 13.38
C ALA A 61 16.10 4.10 12.98
N THR A 62 16.05 3.19 13.94
CA THR A 62 16.44 1.78 13.78
C THR A 62 15.23 0.88 13.99
N ALA A 63 15.37 -0.40 13.70
CA ALA A 63 14.35 -1.42 13.97
C ALA A 63 12.97 -1.09 13.38
N LEU A 64 12.93 -0.64 12.13
CA LEU A 64 11.70 -0.31 11.40
C LEU A 64 11.35 -1.41 10.39
N VAL A 65 10.06 -1.64 10.23
CA VAL A 65 9.48 -2.53 9.22
C VAL A 65 8.49 -1.73 8.38
N ALA A 66 8.69 -1.71 7.07
CA ALA A 66 7.72 -1.19 6.12
C ALA A 66 6.83 -2.32 5.60
N HIS A 67 5.52 -2.10 5.60
CA HIS A 67 4.53 -3.07 5.13
C HIS A 67 3.61 -2.44 4.08
N LEU A 68 3.48 -3.13 2.95
CA LEU A 68 2.55 -2.78 1.88
C LEU A 68 1.17 -3.37 2.19
N ASN A 69 0.17 -2.53 2.27
CA ASN A 69 -1.22 -2.91 2.48
C ASN A 69 -2.02 -2.71 1.21
N VAL A 70 -2.89 -3.68 0.91
CA VAL A 70 -3.79 -3.66 -0.25
C VAL A 70 -5.20 -3.91 0.26
N LEU A 71 -6.13 -3.01 -0.06
CA LEU A 71 -7.52 -3.08 0.39
C LEU A 71 -8.46 -2.93 -0.80
N SER A 72 -9.52 -3.75 -0.83
CA SER A 72 -10.63 -3.52 -1.75
C SER A 72 -11.46 -2.32 -1.27
N LEU A 73 -11.84 -1.45 -2.20
CA LEU A 73 -12.80 -0.37 -1.94
C LEU A 73 -14.25 -0.82 -2.16
N ARG A 74 -14.45 -2.11 -2.46
CA ARG A 74 -15.76 -2.72 -2.67
C ARG A 74 -15.96 -3.89 -1.70
N PRO A 75 -17.09 -3.96 -1.00
CA PRO A 75 -17.36 -5.01 -0.02
C PRO A 75 -17.56 -6.40 -0.65
N ASP A 76 -17.96 -6.45 -1.92
CA ASP A 76 -18.21 -7.66 -2.69
C ASP A 76 -16.96 -8.26 -3.36
N VAL A 77 -15.80 -7.62 -3.22
CA VAL A 77 -14.54 -8.10 -3.80
C VAL A 77 -13.60 -8.56 -2.70
N TYR A 78 -13.47 -9.87 -2.57
CA TYR A 78 -12.42 -10.47 -1.75
C TYR A 78 -11.05 -10.21 -2.39
N LEU A 79 -10.10 -9.85 -1.58
CA LEU A 79 -8.75 -9.53 -2.01
C LEU A 79 -7.77 -10.23 -1.07
N ASP A 80 -6.94 -11.13 -1.64
CA ASP A 80 -5.80 -11.68 -0.92
C ASP A 80 -4.57 -10.81 -1.22
N PRO A 81 -4.03 -10.09 -0.22
CA PRO A 81 -2.89 -9.21 -0.45
C PRO A 81 -1.63 -9.94 -0.92
N GLU A 82 -1.49 -11.24 -0.66
CA GLU A 82 -0.33 -12.05 -1.04
C GLU A 82 -0.24 -12.26 -2.54
N ASP A 83 -1.37 -12.35 -3.21
CA ASP A 83 -1.45 -12.47 -4.66
C ASP A 83 -0.95 -11.20 -5.40
N TRP A 84 -0.99 -10.03 -4.72
CA TRP A 84 -0.63 -8.75 -5.32
C TRP A 84 0.85 -8.46 -5.31
N SER A 85 1.57 -8.96 -4.30
CA SER A 85 3.01 -8.75 -4.16
C SER A 85 3.62 -9.81 -3.26
N SER A 86 4.62 -10.52 -3.76
CA SER A 86 5.38 -11.53 -3.01
C SER A 86 6.28 -10.93 -1.92
N HIS A 87 6.48 -9.61 -1.92
CA HIS A 87 7.41 -8.95 -1.00
C HIS A 87 6.75 -7.74 -0.36
N ARG A 88 5.71 -7.98 0.45
CA ARG A 88 4.94 -6.92 1.13
C ARG A 88 5.60 -6.37 2.38
N THR A 89 6.54 -7.10 2.97
CA THR A 89 7.25 -6.71 4.18
C THR A 89 8.71 -6.43 3.89
N ARG A 90 9.25 -5.32 4.39
CA ARG A 90 10.63 -4.89 4.23
C ARG A 90 11.19 -4.43 5.57
N TYR A 91 12.21 -5.10 6.05
CA TYR A 91 13.02 -4.62 7.17
C TYR A 91 13.92 -3.49 6.67
N LEU A 92 13.88 -2.36 7.37
CA LEU A 92 14.62 -1.16 6.96
C LEU A 92 15.99 -1.13 7.61
N PRO A 93 17.02 -0.67 6.89
CA PRO A 93 18.28 -0.31 7.54
C PRO A 93 18.06 0.87 8.49
N ALA A 94 19.02 1.13 9.37
CA ALA A 94 19.03 2.35 10.17
C ALA A 94 18.94 3.58 9.26
N ILE A 95 17.98 4.47 9.54
CA ILE A 95 17.82 5.73 8.79
C ILE A 95 18.39 6.86 9.66
N PRO A 96 19.51 7.48 9.26
CA PRO A 96 20.09 8.59 10.01
C PRO A 96 19.10 9.75 10.21
N ALA A 97 19.36 10.62 11.17
CA ALA A 97 18.62 11.87 11.36
C ALA A 97 18.61 12.66 10.03
N GLY A 98 17.46 13.11 9.57
CA GLY A 98 17.27 13.79 8.29
C GLY A 98 17.46 12.90 7.05
N GLY A 99 17.82 11.62 7.21
CA GLY A 99 18.01 10.66 6.14
C GLY A 99 16.71 10.06 5.61
N SER A 100 16.81 9.29 4.53
CA SER A 100 15.65 8.59 3.95
C SER A 100 16.06 7.32 3.21
N VAL A 101 15.12 6.38 3.09
CA VAL A 101 15.20 5.15 2.31
C VAL A 101 14.08 5.13 1.29
N THR A 102 14.37 4.70 0.06
CA THR A 102 13.37 4.53 -0.99
C THR A 102 13.16 3.04 -1.26
N ILE A 103 11.90 2.60 -1.31
CA ILE A 103 11.50 1.23 -1.60
C ILE A 103 10.65 1.22 -2.87
N THR A 104 10.95 0.29 -3.77
CA THR A 104 10.10 -0.01 -4.92
C THR A 104 9.28 -1.27 -4.62
N TRP A 105 7.97 -1.11 -4.60
CA TRP A 105 6.99 -2.17 -4.43
C TRP A 105 6.53 -2.64 -5.80
N ARG A 106 6.84 -3.89 -6.15
CA ARG A 106 6.38 -4.52 -7.39
C ARG A 106 5.09 -5.27 -7.12
N MET A 107 4.09 -5.03 -7.95
CA MET A 107 2.74 -5.54 -7.79
C MET A 107 2.20 -6.07 -9.10
N GLN A 108 1.20 -6.93 -9.01
CA GLN A 108 0.43 -7.40 -10.16
C GLN A 108 -1.07 -7.22 -9.86
N ALA A 109 -1.82 -6.73 -10.85
CA ALA A 109 -3.26 -6.56 -10.73
C ALA A 109 -3.96 -7.92 -10.90
N VAL A 110 -4.41 -8.53 -9.81
CA VAL A 110 -5.06 -9.86 -9.81
C VAL A 110 -6.58 -9.79 -9.77
N ASN A 111 -7.16 -8.67 -9.36
CA ASN A 111 -8.61 -8.42 -9.35
C ASN A 111 -8.92 -7.13 -10.10
N ALA A 112 -10.02 -7.11 -10.85
CA ALA A 112 -10.52 -5.89 -11.48
C ALA A 112 -11.34 -5.08 -10.47
N GLY A 113 -11.29 -3.75 -10.57
CA GLY A 113 -12.04 -2.84 -9.68
C GLY A 113 -11.19 -1.71 -9.14
N SER A 114 -11.68 -1.09 -8.07
CA SER A 114 -11.00 0.00 -7.37
C SER A 114 -10.39 -0.49 -6.07
N ILE A 115 -9.11 -0.24 -5.90
CA ILE A 115 -8.30 -0.76 -4.81
C ILE A 115 -7.52 0.40 -4.19
N ALA A 116 -7.36 0.35 -2.88
CA ALA A 116 -6.51 1.25 -2.11
C ALA A 116 -5.21 0.53 -1.71
N VAL A 117 -4.09 1.18 -1.96
CA VAL A 117 -2.76 0.69 -1.55
C VAL A 117 -2.10 1.74 -0.68
N PHE A 118 -1.55 1.37 0.44
CA PHE A 118 -0.77 2.26 1.29
C PHE A 118 0.38 1.53 1.97
N ILE A 119 1.39 2.28 2.36
CA ILE A 119 2.55 1.78 3.08
C ILE A 119 2.45 2.20 4.53
N ALA A 120 2.52 1.23 5.44
CA ALA A 120 2.66 1.45 6.87
C ALA A 120 4.11 1.17 7.28
N VAL A 121 4.67 2.02 8.13
CA VAL A 121 5.98 1.80 8.76
C VAL A 121 5.75 1.62 10.24
N LEU A 122 6.13 0.48 10.74
CA LEU A 122 5.96 0.08 12.13
C LEU A 122 7.32 -0.05 12.81
N PRO A 123 7.45 0.42 14.06
CA PRO A 123 8.59 0.06 14.87
C PRO A 123 8.50 -1.41 15.26
N GLN A 124 9.63 -2.07 15.42
CA GLN A 124 9.68 -3.43 15.98
C GLN A 124 9.36 -3.37 17.49
N SER A 125 9.05 -4.54 18.05
CA SER A 125 8.68 -4.67 19.46
C SER A 125 9.65 -3.98 20.40
N GLY A 126 9.11 -3.21 21.38
CA GLY A 126 9.89 -2.49 22.38
C GLY A 126 10.27 -1.05 22.01
N ASP A 127 9.99 -0.59 20.80
CA ASP A 127 10.22 0.79 20.38
C ASP A 127 8.94 1.63 20.64
N PRO A 128 9.00 2.74 21.39
CA PRO A 128 7.83 3.55 21.74
C PRO A 128 7.32 4.45 20.62
N ARG A 129 7.99 4.46 19.44
CA ARG A 129 7.57 5.31 18.31
C ARG A 129 6.21 4.87 17.79
N PRO A 130 5.30 5.81 17.45
CA PRO A 130 4.02 5.47 16.83
C PRO A 130 4.23 4.98 15.40
N PRO A 131 3.34 4.09 14.89
CA PRO A 131 3.31 3.72 13.48
C PRO A 131 3.12 4.95 12.58
N ALA A 132 3.76 4.95 11.42
CA ALA A 132 3.58 5.97 10.38
C ALA A 132 2.93 5.36 9.15
N THR A 133 1.97 6.06 8.54
CA THR A 133 1.34 5.63 7.29
C THR A 133 1.55 6.66 6.20
N GLY A 134 1.78 6.17 4.98
CA GLY A 134 1.86 7.01 3.79
C GLY A 134 0.49 7.36 3.22
N PRO A 135 0.46 8.26 2.22
CA PRO A 135 -0.73 8.54 1.44
C PRO A 135 -1.27 7.27 0.77
N THR A 136 -2.60 7.21 0.62
CA THR A 136 -3.26 6.14 -0.12
C THR A 136 -3.07 6.34 -1.62
N VAL A 137 -2.69 5.25 -2.30
CA VAL A 137 -2.63 5.17 -3.76
C VAL A 137 -3.92 4.49 -4.24
N HIS A 138 -4.72 5.19 -5.02
CA HIS A 138 -5.93 4.65 -5.65
C HIS A 138 -5.55 3.93 -6.95
N VAL A 139 -5.84 2.64 -7.03
CA VAL A 139 -5.56 1.82 -8.22
C VAL A 139 -6.87 1.42 -8.87
N SER A 140 -7.10 1.90 -10.11
CA SER A 140 -8.23 1.54 -10.94
C SER A 140 -7.81 0.46 -11.92
N ILE A 141 -8.45 -0.72 -11.87
CA ILE A 141 -8.09 -1.88 -12.66
C ILE A 141 -9.22 -2.23 -13.61
N ALA A 142 -8.99 -2.02 -14.90
CA ALA A 142 -9.92 -2.41 -15.93
C ALA A 142 -9.96 -3.92 -16.10
N ARG A 143 -11.15 -4.48 -16.34
CA ARG A 143 -11.31 -5.87 -16.74
C ARG A 143 -10.61 -6.05 -18.10
N ARG A 144 -9.84 -7.11 -18.24
CA ARG A 144 -9.31 -7.49 -19.55
C ARG A 144 -10.48 -7.98 -20.40
N LYS A 145 -10.73 -7.31 -21.52
CA LYS A 145 -11.65 -7.85 -22.53
C LYS A 145 -10.97 -9.09 -23.11
N THR A 146 -11.29 -10.26 -22.61
CA THR A 146 -11.03 -11.50 -23.33
C THR A 146 -11.86 -11.47 -24.61
N LEU A 147 -11.34 -12.01 -25.68
CA LEU A 147 -12.06 -12.16 -26.95
C LEU A 147 -13.50 -12.58 -26.65
N ASN A 148 -14.43 -11.74 -27.06
CA ASN A 148 -15.86 -11.94 -26.87
C ASN A 148 -16.21 -13.37 -27.34
N SER A 149 -16.87 -14.17 -26.50
CA SER A 149 -17.36 -15.50 -26.88
C SER A 149 -18.21 -15.48 -28.18
N GLY A 150 -18.84 -14.32 -28.46
CA GLY A 150 -19.50 -14.04 -29.72
C GLY A 150 -18.59 -14.00 -30.96
N GLY A 151 -17.28 -13.78 -30.82
CA GLY A 151 -16.31 -13.85 -31.92
C GLY A 151 -15.76 -15.26 -32.17
N ILE A 152 -15.75 -16.12 -31.15
CA ILE A 152 -15.28 -17.51 -31.32
C ILE A 152 -16.39 -18.42 -31.78
N LEU A 153 -17.64 -18.18 -31.39
CA LEU A 153 -18.79 -19.00 -31.76
C LEU A 153 -19.03 -19.07 -33.27
N PRO A 154 -18.98 -17.96 -34.05
CA PRO A 154 -19.08 -18.01 -35.51
C PRO A 154 -17.95 -18.82 -36.15
N LEU A 155 -16.74 -18.76 -35.65
CA LEU A 155 -15.61 -19.54 -36.17
C LEU A 155 -15.74 -21.02 -35.79
N ALA A 156 -16.14 -21.33 -34.59
CA ALA A 156 -16.31 -22.70 -34.10
C ALA A 156 -17.45 -23.43 -34.82
N LEU A 157 -18.50 -22.74 -35.23
CA LEU A 157 -19.62 -23.30 -35.99
C LEU A 157 -19.43 -23.16 -37.51
N GLY A 158 -18.85 -22.07 -37.98
CA GLY A 158 -18.69 -21.77 -39.42
C GLY A 158 -17.71 -22.70 -40.12
N ILE A 159 -16.59 -23.05 -39.49
CA ILE A 159 -15.59 -23.93 -40.07
C ILE A 159 -16.14 -25.36 -40.31
N PRO A 160 -16.75 -26.03 -39.31
CA PRO A 160 -17.36 -27.33 -39.52
C PRO A 160 -18.51 -27.33 -40.56
N ALA A 161 -19.35 -26.28 -40.55
CA ALA A 161 -20.42 -26.13 -41.53
C ALA A 161 -19.89 -25.98 -42.94
N LEU A 162 -18.84 -25.20 -43.14
CA LEU A 162 -18.20 -25.05 -44.48
C LEU A 162 -17.59 -26.36 -44.95
N LEU A 163 -16.91 -27.10 -44.07
CA LEU A 163 -16.34 -28.41 -44.44
C LEU A 163 -17.41 -29.44 -44.75
N ALA A 164 -18.53 -29.43 -44.04
CA ALA A 164 -19.67 -30.32 -44.32
C ALA A 164 -20.30 -30.05 -45.69
N THR A 165 -20.53 -28.78 -46.02
CA THR A 165 -21.09 -28.37 -47.30
C THR A 165 -20.17 -28.70 -48.48
N LEU A 166 -18.86 -28.45 -48.35
CA LEU A 166 -17.86 -28.84 -49.35
C LEU A 166 -17.82 -30.36 -49.57
N SER A 167 -17.83 -31.12 -48.48
CA SER A 167 -17.83 -32.59 -48.55
C SER A 167 -19.08 -33.15 -49.26
N MET A 168 -20.22 -32.55 -48.98
CA MET A 168 -21.49 -32.94 -49.58
C MET A 168 -21.52 -32.61 -51.08
N GLY A 169 -21.04 -31.41 -51.46
CA GLY A 169 -20.92 -31.00 -52.86
C GLY A 169 -20.00 -31.93 -53.69
N LEU A 170 -18.87 -32.34 -53.14
CA LEU A 170 -17.94 -33.28 -53.76
C LEU A 170 -18.56 -34.68 -53.92
N ARG A 171 -19.34 -35.15 -52.94
CA ARG A 171 -20.06 -36.43 -53.06
C ARG A 171 -21.15 -36.40 -54.13
N MET A 172 -21.90 -35.32 -54.26
CA MET A 172 -22.91 -35.15 -55.28
C MET A 172 -22.31 -35.15 -56.73
N ARG A 173 -21.20 -34.44 -56.93
CA ARG A 173 -20.48 -34.43 -58.20
C ARG A 173 -20.00 -35.84 -58.64
N ARG A 174 -19.44 -36.61 -57.68
CA ARG A 174 -19.00 -38.00 -57.98
C ARG A 174 -20.15 -38.94 -58.32
N ARG A 175 -21.37 -38.70 -57.83
CA ARG A 175 -22.55 -39.50 -58.13
C ARG A 175 -23.18 -39.13 -59.53
N ALA A 176 -22.98 -37.92 -60.01
CA ALA A 176 -23.48 -37.45 -61.28
C ALA A 176 -22.56 -37.82 -62.47
N SER A 177 -21.35 -38.37 -62.23
CA SER A 177 -20.37 -38.78 -63.22
C SER A 177 -20.37 -40.31 -63.50
N HIS A 178 -21.28 -41.05 -62.87
CA HIS A 178 -21.58 -42.45 -63.12
C HIS A 178 -23.02 -42.62 -63.66
#